data_625de65549e35eeb30c83cea430566c1
#
_entry.id   625de65549e35eeb30c83cea430566c1
#
_cell.length_a   1.000
_cell.length_b   1.000
_cell.length_c   1.000
_cell.angle_alpha   90.00
_cell.angle_beta   90.00
_cell.angle_gamma   90.00
#
_symmetry.space_group_name_H-M   'P 1'
#
loop_
_entity.id
_entity.type
_entity.pdbx_description
1 polymer ?
#
loop_
_entity_poly.entity_id
_entity_poly.type
_entity_poly.pdbx_seq_one_letter_code
_entity_poly.pdbx_strand_id
1 'polypeptide(L)'
;MKKIFTFLALLFVAMTTVTSAYAADTDADGVILGFDNYRPGGSSFRWKFDIDFTKQKFVAVVNVNSCRKGEPDENIASIGTDIKNDLSELEDGGNIHIYYTLNSKTLKCFYLSGANEIGSWRYTLEKENVTGDVTIELSRQFGLRINGEQVFNPSQLELLLKHSNLQFGSMEGTHRSRATYTKTRVSDTSFEAVDATSNTAKAKLLYKGTYSRYDAAKVLYRPTSFTEAELTLSQLAIDGKVLGDVVVSGVAYRCYESRGDDSPGKIDLTLENGKGKIVNLGEKGTELALTEGQEIEVPSVDAKFYGGRLEGEVNFRIGSDELVYDHSVADPAKNTYTSALATSFSGSDKEYEGKTLVVNNYGDGFADIAINNVEFASLAGQNLGNLVIKGVPYSYNATGEQVFACENVEAILENSPTDLMKNFSGVKLEGKISGNDTYFVVEGKALSDMPVKLVFGKEIAAFTTYTAKQSVRHSSFLDEEDAATLSVRPAGEGKYAICLTNIADESYLTFTADATTHTNGEVTYAAEKVEVPMMSLGWIGENAYISIKEAKSEGNRFYGVFTVDLGGYGAQGYTSYIYTVTFGEEFTGINAVNGATEATPVEYYTVSGTRANALQKGVNIVRMSDGKTVKVVKK
;
A
#
# COMPACT_ATOMS: atom_id res chain seq x y z
N MET A 1 21.13 -48.62 -60.93
CA MET A 1 21.03 -48.20 -59.49
C MET A 1 21.74 -46.90 -59.18
N LYS A 2 22.95 -46.62 -59.63
CA LYS A 2 23.65 -45.34 -59.33
C LYS A 2 22.91 -44.06 -59.84
N LYS A 3 22.23 -44.09 -60.98
CA LYS A 3 21.51 -42.95 -61.54
C LYS A 3 20.22 -42.62 -60.81
N ILE A 4 19.57 -43.61 -60.19
CA ILE A 4 18.36 -43.41 -59.40
C ILE A 4 18.70 -42.78 -58.04
N PHE A 5 19.83 -43.18 -57.45
CA PHE A 5 20.28 -42.57 -56.19
C PHE A 5 20.68 -41.10 -56.34
N THR A 6 21.31 -40.73 -57.48
CA THR A 6 21.66 -39.33 -57.75
C THR A 6 20.42 -38.46 -57.97
N PHE A 7 19.36 -39.01 -58.62
CA PHE A 7 18.12 -38.29 -58.83
C PHE A 7 17.34 -38.13 -57.51
N LEU A 8 17.32 -39.17 -56.65
CA LEU A 8 16.70 -39.06 -55.32
C LEU A 8 17.48 -38.09 -54.39
N ALA A 9 18.80 -38.10 -54.47
CA ALA A 9 19.62 -37.16 -53.70
C ALA A 9 19.45 -35.71 -54.18
N LEU A 10 19.29 -35.47 -55.48
CA LEU A 10 18.98 -34.16 -56.03
C LEU A 10 17.55 -33.72 -55.71
N LEU A 11 16.56 -34.66 -55.67
CA LEU A 11 15.22 -34.37 -55.24
C LEU A 11 15.13 -34.07 -53.72
N PHE A 12 15.94 -34.78 -52.92
CA PHE A 12 16.03 -34.51 -51.48
C PHE A 12 16.74 -33.19 -51.19
N VAL A 13 17.80 -32.84 -51.95
CA VAL A 13 18.42 -31.52 -51.87
C VAL A 13 17.49 -30.42 -52.35
N ALA A 14 16.67 -30.70 -53.40
CA ALA A 14 15.66 -29.73 -53.83
C ALA A 14 14.47 -29.60 -52.86
N MET A 15 14.14 -30.67 -52.08
CA MET A 15 13.13 -30.57 -51.02
C MET A 15 13.65 -29.98 -49.72
N THR A 16 14.95 -30.02 -49.43
CA THR A 16 15.55 -29.38 -48.25
C THR A 16 15.99 -27.93 -48.49
N THR A 17 15.98 -27.49 -49.75
CA THR A 17 16.30 -26.09 -50.10
C THR A 17 15.09 -25.21 -50.37
N VAL A 18 13.86 -25.68 -50.10
CA VAL A 18 12.67 -24.84 -50.08
C VAL A 18 12.36 -24.30 -48.66
N THR A 19 13.33 -24.30 -47.76
CA THR A 19 13.47 -23.19 -46.86
C THR A 19 14.26 -22.12 -47.59
N SER A 20 13.65 -21.54 -48.61
CA SER A 20 14.18 -20.31 -49.16
C SER A 20 14.22 -19.29 -48.03
N ALA A 21 15.45 -18.99 -47.60
CA ALA A 21 15.69 -17.65 -47.22
C ALA A 21 15.32 -16.79 -48.42
N TYR A 22 14.07 -16.35 -48.51
CA TYR A 22 13.76 -15.17 -49.27
C TYR A 22 14.65 -14.11 -48.67
N ALA A 23 15.67 -13.69 -49.42
CA ALA A 23 16.35 -12.44 -49.12
C ALA A 23 15.20 -11.42 -49.05
N ALA A 24 14.98 -10.91 -47.84
CA ALA A 24 13.89 -9.96 -47.65
C ALA A 24 14.19 -8.78 -48.55
N ASP A 25 13.30 -8.56 -49.54
CA ASP A 25 13.41 -7.42 -50.42
C ASP A 25 13.25 -6.19 -49.57
N THR A 26 14.25 -5.30 -49.55
CA THR A 26 14.21 -4.04 -48.81
C THR A 26 13.92 -2.91 -49.77
N ASP A 27 12.81 -2.21 -49.56
CA ASP A 27 12.51 -0.95 -50.22
C ASP A 27 12.68 0.23 -49.24
N ALA A 28 12.35 1.46 -49.70
CA ALA A 28 12.40 2.66 -48.88
C ALA A 28 11.45 2.63 -47.66
N ASP A 29 10.49 1.73 -47.65
CA ASP A 29 9.47 1.59 -46.59
C ASP A 29 9.78 0.48 -45.60
N GLY A 30 10.88 -0.29 -45.79
CA GLY A 30 11.34 -1.36 -44.89
C GLY A 30 11.37 -2.74 -45.53
N VAL A 31 11.59 -3.78 -44.69
CA VAL A 31 11.68 -5.16 -45.11
C VAL A 31 10.32 -5.68 -45.52
N ILE A 32 10.19 -6.10 -46.78
CA ILE A 32 8.94 -6.68 -47.35
C ILE A 32 8.80 -8.12 -46.85
N LEU A 33 7.68 -8.43 -46.20
CA LEU A 33 7.38 -9.80 -45.75
C LEU A 33 6.74 -10.69 -46.82
N GLY A 34 6.79 -10.28 -48.10
CA GLY A 34 6.34 -11.08 -49.25
C GLY A 34 4.83 -11.06 -49.52
N PHE A 35 4.09 -10.14 -48.93
CA PHE A 35 2.63 -10.07 -49.05
C PHE A 35 2.12 -8.83 -49.76
N ASP A 36 2.89 -8.21 -50.59
CA ASP A 36 2.40 -7.07 -51.38
C ASP A 36 1.50 -7.56 -52.49
N ASN A 37 0.25 -7.04 -52.50
CA ASN A 37 -0.83 -7.44 -53.38
C ASN A 37 -1.14 -8.95 -53.30
N TYR A 38 -0.90 -9.58 -52.18
CA TYR A 38 -1.15 -11.01 -51.95
C TYR A 38 -2.58 -11.27 -51.54
N ARG A 39 -3.23 -12.24 -52.14
CA ARG A 39 -4.57 -12.70 -51.78
C ARG A 39 -4.54 -14.20 -51.50
N PRO A 40 -4.71 -14.62 -50.22
CA PRO A 40 -4.81 -16.04 -49.89
C PRO A 40 -6.02 -16.66 -50.56
N GLY A 41 -5.88 -17.84 -51.16
CA GLY A 41 -6.97 -18.57 -51.82
C GLY A 41 -7.99 -19.22 -50.85
N GLY A 42 -8.09 -18.74 -49.62
CA GLY A 42 -8.89 -19.33 -48.54
C GLY A 42 -8.20 -20.46 -47.81
N SER A 43 -6.85 -20.52 -47.87
CA SER A 43 -6.00 -21.39 -47.04
C SER A 43 -5.35 -20.59 -45.93
N SER A 44 -5.07 -21.23 -44.78
CA SER A 44 -4.25 -20.65 -43.75
C SER A 44 -2.83 -20.43 -44.25
N PHE A 45 -2.18 -19.36 -43.82
CA PHE A 45 -0.78 -19.07 -44.10
C PHE A 45 -0.12 -18.51 -42.87
N ARG A 46 1.18 -18.74 -42.73
CA ARG A 46 1.99 -18.27 -41.62
C ARG A 46 3.38 -17.96 -42.11
N TRP A 47 3.87 -16.80 -41.71
CA TRP A 47 5.20 -16.35 -42.04
C TRP A 47 5.92 -15.91 -40.77
N LYS A 48 7.13 -16.44 -40.57
CA LYS A 48 8.00 -16.02 -39.48
C LYS A 48 8.81 -14.80 -39.92
N PHE A 49 8.97 -13.86 -39.03
CA PHE A 49 9.78 -12.70 -39.26
C PHE A 49 10.47 -12.25 -37.96
N ASP A 50 11.60 -11.59 -38.13
CA ASP A 50 12.36 -11.01 -37.03
C ASP A 50 12.07 -9.52 -36.96
N ILE A 51 11.95 -8.99 -35.75
CA ILE A 51 11.71 -7.59 -35.48
C ILE A 51 12.38 -7.17 -34.17
N ASP A 52 13.00 -6.01 -34.19
CA ASP A 52 13.51 -5.34 -32.99
C ASP A 52 12.61 -4.14 -32.69
N PHE A 53 11.63 -4.32 -31.82
CA PHE A 53 10.70 -3.27 -31.44
C PHE A 53 11.35 -2.06 -30.73
N THR A 54 12.61 -2.14 -30.38
CA THR A 54 13.36 -0.95 -29.90
C THR A 54 13.75 0.00 -31.03
N LYS A 55 13.65 -0.43 -32.28
CA LYS A 55 14.04 0.34 -33.48
C LYS A 55 13.07 0.21 -34.63
N GLN A 56 12.18 -0.78 -34.58
CA GLN A 56 11.33 -1.16 -35.70
C GLN A 56 9.86 -1.27 -35.31
N LYS A 57 9.01 -1.16 -36.29
CA LYS A 57 7.57 -1.43 -36.20
C LYS A 57 7.14 -2.38 -37.31
N PHE A 58 6.07 -3.13 -37.03
CA PHE A 58 5.37 -3.94 -38.02
C PHE A 58 4.17 -3.17 -38.57
N VAL A 59 3.98 -3.19 -39.88
CA VAL A 59 2.84 -2.58 -40.55
C VAL A 59 2.26 -3.55 -41.56
N ALA A 60 0.95 -3.79 -41.53
CA ALA A 60 0.20 -4.48 -42.55
C ALA A 60 -0.98 -3.63 -43.03
N VAL A 61 -1.21 -3.59 -44.33
CA VAL A 61 -2.39 -2.95 -44.93
C VAL A 61 -3.23 -4.04 -45.61
N VAL A 62 -4.46 -4.16 -45.15
CA VAL A 62 -5.39 -5.22 -45.58
C VAL A 62 -6.65 -4.63 -46.15
N ASN A 63 -6.97 -4.92 -47.42
CA ASN A 63 -8.22 -4.49 -48.04
C ASN A 63 -9.38 -5.40 -47.64
N VAL A 64 -10.21 -4.94 -46.71
CA VAL A 64 -11.33 -5.75 -46.16
C VAL A 64 -12.53 -5.83 -47.11
N ASN A 65 -12.65 -4.97 -48.11
CA ASN A 65 -13.70 -5.09 -49.13
C ASN A 65 -13.52 -6.35 -49.98
N SER A 66 -12.33 -6.95 -49.97
CA SER A 66 -12.07 -8.21 -50.69
C SER A 66 -12.44 -9.46 -49.89
N CYS A 67 -12.89 -9.34 -48.64
CA CYS A 67 -13.45 -10.42 -47.82
C CYS A 67 -14.70 -11.01 -48.46
N ARG A 68 -15.01 -12.27 -48.14
CA ARG A 68 -16.12 -12.98 -48.77
C ARG A 68 -17.46 -12.57 -48.13
N LYS A 69 -18.40 -12.19 -49.00
CA LYS A 69 -19.77 -11.90 -48.58
C LYS A 69 -20.48 -13.17 -48.10
N GLY A 70 -21.13 -13.09 -46.95
CA GLY A 70 -21.95 -14.20 -46.40
C GLY A 70 -21.20 -15.13 -45.43
N GLU A 71 -19.91 -14.97 -45.26
CA GLU A 71 -19.18 -15.67 -44.19
C GLU A 71 -19.36 -14.95 -42.84
N PRO A 72 -19.40 -15.69 -41.72
CA PRO A 72 -19.62 -15.06 -40.40
C PRO A 72 -18.49 -14.11 -40.01
N ASP A 73 -17.27 -14.59 -39.88
CA ASP A 73 -16.10 -13.79 -39.56
C ASP A 73 -14.88 -14.34 -40.30
N GLU A 74 -14.14 -13.51 -41.01
CA GLU A 74 -12.85 -13.88 -41.60
C GLU A 74 -11.71 -13.39 -40.72
N ASN A 75 -10.77 -14.27 -40.31
CA ASN A 75 -9.54 -13.87 -39.69
C ASN A 75 -8.64 -13.20 -40.72
N ILE A 76 -8.58 -11.86 -40.70
CA ILE A 76 -7.81 -11.07 -41.66
C ILE A 76 -6.35 -10.89 -41.28
N ALA A 77 -6.02 -11.01 -40.00
CA ALA A 77 -4.64 -10.95 -39.52
C ALA A 77 -4.51 -11.65 -38.17
N SER A 78 -3.42 -12.38 -38.03
CA SER A 78 -2.95 -12.88 -36.75
C SER A 78 -1.47 -12.55 -36.61
N ILE A 79 -1.08 -12.02 -35.49
CA ILE A 79 0.31 -11.63 -35.15
C ILE A 79 0.64 -12.20 -33.80
N GLY A 80 1.72 -12.98 -33.69
CA GLY A 80 2.05 -13.59 -32.41
C GLY A 80 3.31 -14.42 -32.41
N THR A 81 3.61 -15.00 -31.27
CA THR A 81 4.79 -15.89 -31.09
C THR A 81 4.54 -17.27 -31.69
N ASP A 82 3.32 -17.76 -31.62
CA ASP A 82 2.88 -19.00 -32.25
C ASP A 82 1.39 -18.94 -32.54
N ILE A 83 1.02 -18.71 -33.82
CA ILE A 83 -0.37 -18.58 -34.27
C ILE A 83 -0.99 -19.97 -34.37
N LYS A 84 -1.65 -20.43 -33.33
CA LYS A 84 -2.36 -21.71 -33.25
C LYS A 84 -3.85 -21.52 -33.05
N ASN A 85 -4.62 -22.55 -33.46
CA ASN A 85 -6.04 -22.63 -33.12
C ASN A 85 -6.28 -23.11 -31.69
N ASP A 86 -5.34 -23.85 -31.14
CA ASP A 86 -5.41 -24.39 -29.79
C ASP A 86 -4.70 -23.45 -28.85
N LEU A 87 -5.48 -22.80 -27.99
CA LEU A 87 -5.03 -21.79 -27.04
C LEU A 87 -4.39 -22.39 -25.78
N SER A 88 -4.49 -23.72 -25.61
CA SER A 88 -3.98 -24.43 -24.44
C SER A 88 -2.45 -24.59 -24.40
N GLU A 89 -1.75 -24.26 -25.49
CA GLU A 89 -0.30 -24.46 -25.63
C GLU A 89 0.53 -23.17 -25.72
N LEU A 90 -0.02 -22.00 -25.36
CA LEU A 90 0.70 -20.73 -25.38
C LEU A 90 1.52 -20.59 -24.07
N GLU A 91 2.76 -21.09 -24.08
CA GLU A 91 3.57 -21.11 -22.85
C GLU A 91 4.13 -19.72 -22.47
N ASP A 92 4.63 -18.91 -23.37
CA ASP A 92 5.31 -17.64 -23.05
C ASP A 92 5.22 -16.64 -24.20
N GLY A 93 4.01 -16.25 -24.56
CA GLY A 93 3.85 -15.34 -25.68
C GLY A 93 2.44 -14.74 -25.74
N GLY A 94 2.23 -13.92 -26.74
CA GLY A 94 0.94 -13.32 -26.98
C GLY A 94 0.56 -13.44 -28.45
N ASN A 95 -0.74 -13.52 -28.74
CA ASN A 95 -1.28 -13.53 -30.08
C ASN A 95 -2.39 -12.50 -30.21
N ILE A 96 -2.28 -11.64 -31.22
CA ILE A 96 -3.34 -10.75 -31.68
C ILE A 96 -4.07 -11.44 -32.81
N HIS A 97 -5.39 -11.48 -32.75
CA HIS A 97 -6.25 -11.96 -33.83
C HIS A 97 -7.22 -10.87 -34.23
N ILE A 98 -7.29 -10.59 -35.53
CA ILE A 98 -8.17 -9.59 -36.12
C ILE A 98 -9.13 -10.28 -37.09
N TYR A 99 -10.41 -10.17 -36.81
CA TYR A 99 -11.50 -10.72 -37.61
C TYR A 99 -12.29 -9.59 -38.24
N TYR A 100 -12.85 -9.87 -39.40
CA TYR A 100 -13.72 -8.95 -40.12
C TYR A 100 -14.96 -9.64 -40.67
N THR A 101 -16.11 -9.03 -40.42
CA THR A 101 -17.41 -9.46 -40.97
C THR A 101 -17.87 -8.48 -42.03
N LEU A 102 -17.82 -8.89 -43.32
CA LEU A 102 -18.14 -7.99 -44.45
C LEU A 102 -19.60 -7.50 -44.43
N ASN A 103 -20.55 -8.34 -44.02
CA ASN A 103 -21.96 -7.97 -44.00
C ASN A 103 -22.29 -6.86 -43.01
N SER A 104 -21.75 -6.93 -41.80
CA SER A 104 -21.92 -5.91 -40.78
C SER A 104 -20.86 -4.81 -40.83
N LYS A 105 -19.81 -4.99 -41.66
CA LYS A 105 -18.63 -4.11 -41.70
C LYS A 105 -17.96 -3.95 -40.34
N THR A 106 -17.94 -5.01 -39.54
CA THR A 106 -17.44 -5.02 -38.19
C THR A 106 -16.07 -5.66 -38.15
N LEU A 107 -15.14 -5.00 -37.47
CA LEU A 107 -13.79 -5.48 -37.17
C LEU A 107 -13.71 -5.81 -35.70
N LYS A 108 -13.26 -7.03 -35.37
CA LYS A 108 -13.05 -7.51 -34.01
C LYS A 108 -11.57 -7.82 -33.78
N CYS A 109 -11.01 -7.29 -32.72
CA CYS A 109 -9.63 -7.55 -32.32
C CYS A 109 -9.63 -8.28 -30.99
N PHE A 110 -8.84 -9.34 -30.93
CA PHE A 110 -8.64 -10.11 -29.70
C PHE A 110 -7.16 -10.21 -29.41
N TYR A 111 -6.78 -10.10 -28.15
CA TYR A 111 -5.44 -10.39 -27.69
C TYR A 111 -5.49 -11.51 -26.65
N LEU A 112 -4.68 -12.52 -26.89
CA LEU A 112 -4.48 -13.67 -26.02
C LEU A 112 -3.07 -13.64 -25.49
N SER A 113 -2.87 -13.77 -24.21
CA SER A 113 -1.55 -13.98 -23.64
C SER A 113 -1.42 -15.33 -22.95
N GLY A 114 -0.23 -15.93 -23.04
CA GLY A 114 0.02 -17.33 -22.72
C GLY A 114 0.34 -17.64 -21.27
N ALA A 115 0.31 -16.70 -20.34
CA ALA A 115 0.66 -17.02 -18.98
C ALA A 115 -0.49 -17.70 -18.21
N ASN A 116 -0.48 -19.02 -18.15
CA ASN A 116 -1.20 -19.88 -17.18
C ASN A 116 -2.74 -19.87 -17.13
N GLU A 117 -3.45 -19.27 -18.06
CA GLU A 117 -4.90 -19.37 -18.09
C GLU A 117 -5.39 -19.91 -19.44
N ILE A 118 -5.62 -21.19 -19.45
CA ILE A 118 -6.17 -21.94 -20.57
C ILE A 118 -7.47 -21.27 -21.06
N GLY A 119 -7.42 -20.69 -22.26
CA GLY A 119 -8.61 -20.33 -23.03
C GLY A 119 -9.28 -18.99 -22.71
N SER A 120 -8.68 -18.09 -21.95
CA SER A 120 -9.29 -16.77 -21.73
C SER A 120 -8.77 -15.71 -22.70
N TRP A 121 -9.69 -15.14 -23.46
CA TRP A 121 -9.47 -13.92 -24.22
C TRP A 121 -9.34 -12.75 -23.22
N ARG A 122 -8.19 -12.06 -23.21
CA ARG A 122 -7.96 -11.01 -22.22
C ARG A 122 -8.48 -9.65 -22.64
N TYR A 123 -8.39 -9.36 -23.92
CA TYR A 123 -8.86 -8.08 -24.46
C TYR A 123 -9.65 -8.31 -25.73
N THR A 124 -10.79 -7.63 -25.84
CA THR A 124 -11.64 -7.64 -27.01
C THR A 124 -12.05 -6.22 -27.36
N LEU A 125 -11.85 -5.83 -28.61
CA LEU A 125 -12.36 -4.59 -29.17
C LEU A 125 -13.20 -4.87 -30.42
N GLU A 126 -14.30 -4.16 -30.55
CA GLU A 126 -15.16 -4.20 -31.72
C GLU A 126 -15.32 -2.81 -32.33
N LYS A 127 -15.08 -2.69 -33.65
CA LYS A 127 -15.28 -1.47 -34.43
C LYS A 127 -16.23 -1.70 -35.57
N GLU A 128 -17.25 -0.88 -35.65
CA GLU A 128 -18.25 -0.91 -36.70
C GLU A 128 -17.90 0.03 -37.88
N ASN A 129 -18.56 -0.17 -39.02
CA ASN A 129 -18.47 0.66 -40.23
C ASN A 129 -17.06 0.73 -40.84
N VAL A 130 -16.26 -0.31 -40.67
CA VAL A 130 -14.93 -0.43 -41.27
C VAL A 130 -15.03 -0.85 -42.73
N THR A 131 -14.36 -0.12 -43.63
CA THR A 131 -14.37 -0.43 -45.09
C THR A 131 -13.05 -0.04 -45.74
N GLY A 132 -12.73 -0.68 -46.87
CA GLY A 132 -11.54 -0.34 -47.65
C GLY A 132 -10.26 -0.92 -47.06
N ASP A 133 -9.20 -0.13 -47.11
CA ASP A 133 -7.89 -0.50 -46.56
C ASP A 133 -7.86 -0.28 -45.07
N VAL A 134 -7.49 -1.32 -44.34
CA VAL A 134 -7.26 -1.30 -42.90
C VAL A 134 -5.76 -1.37 -42.64
N THR A 135 -5.20 -0.34 -42.06
CA THR A 135 -3.80 -0.31 -41.62
C THR A 135 -3.69 -0.87 -40.21
N ILE A 136 -2.88 -1.90 -40.04
CA ILE A 136 -2.56 -2.57 -38.79
C ILE A 136 -1.11 -2.21 -38.49
N GLU A 137 -0.86 -1.50 -37.40
CA GLU A 137 0.49 -1.13 -36.95
C GLU A 137 0.74 -1.70 -35.56
N LEU A 138 1.86 -2.41 -35.39
CA LEU A 138 2.35 -2.89 -34.11
C LEU A 138 3.70 -2.26 -33.82
N SER A 139 3.79 -1.56 -32.70
CA SER A 139 5.01 -0.84 -32.31
C SER A 139 5.17 -0.84 -30.77
N ARG A 140 6.41 -0.67 -30.30
CA ARG A 140 6.68 -0.57 -28.87
C ARG A 140 6.09 0.69 -28.23
N GLN A 141 6.07 1.78 -28.97
CA GLN A 141 5.58 3.06 -28.44
C GLN A 141 4.07 3.10 -28.28
N PHE A 142 3.35 2.56 -29.25
CA PHE A 142 1.89 2.70 -29.32
C PHE A 142 1.12 1.40 -29.15
N GLY A 143 1.80 0.26 -29.07
CA GLY A 143 1.14 -1.05 -29.07
C GLY A 143 0.50 -1.35 -30.41
N LEU A 144 -0.77 -1.77 -30.43
CA LEU A 144 -1.54 -2.02 -31.65
C LEU A 144 -2.37 -0.80 -32.02
N ARG A 145 -2.15 -0.30 -33.22
CA ARG A 145 -3.00 0.72 -33.86
C ARG A 145 -3.72 0.12 -35.07
N ILE A 146 -4.96 0.52 -35.26
CA ILE A 146 -5.75 0.22 -36.46
C ILE A 146 -6.23 1.55 -37.03
N ASN A 147 -5.84 1.82 -38.28
CA ASN A 147 -6.12 3.09 -38.95
C ASN A 147 -5.65 4.31 -38.12
N GLY A 148 -4.48 4.19 -37.47
CA GLY A 148 -3.88 5.23 -36.64
C GLY A 148 -4.46 5.37 -35.22
N GLU A 149 -5.58 4.69 -34.94
CA GLU A 149 -6.20 4.69 -33.62
C GLU A 149 -5.67 3.54 -32.76
N GLN A 150 -5.27 3.84 -31.54
CA GLN A 150 -4.75 2.84 -30.59
C GLN A 150 -5.86 1.89 -30.12
N VAL A 151 -5.62 0.59 -30.30
CA VAL A 151 -6.54 -0.49 -29.92
C VAL A 151 -6.10 -1.14 -28.64
N PHE A 152 -4.83 -1.53 -28.59
CA PHE A 152 -4.17 -2.03 -27.38
C PHE A 152 -2.94 -1.21 -27.12
N ASN A 153 -2.75 -0.81 -25.86
CA ASN A 153 -1.58 -0.05 -25.47
C ASN A 153 -0.34 -0.96 -25.27
N PRO A 154 0.88 -0.40 -25.19
CA PRO A 154 2.09 -1.22 -25.04
C PRO A 154 2.12 -2.10 -23.79
N SER A 155 1.55 -1.65 -22.66
CA SER A 155 1.52 -2.44 -21.44
C SER A 155 0.58 -3.63 -21.53
N GLN A 156 -0.46 -3.56 -22.36
CA GLN A 156 -1.32 -4.69 -22.64
C GLN A 156 -0.64 -5.76 -23.52
N LEU A 157 0.36 -5.37 -24.31
CA LEU A 157 1.04 -6.23 -25.29
C LEU A 157 2.49 -6.55 -24.89
N GLU A 158 2.89 -6.30 -23.65
CA GLU A 158 4.31 -6.42 -23.24
C GLU A 158 4.89 -7.81 -23.49
N LEU A 159 4.11 -8.88 -23.26
CA LEU A 159 4.57 -10.25 -23.58
C LEU A 159 4.84 -10.46 -25.07
N LEU A 160 4.05 -9.85 -25.95
CA LEU A 160 4.26 -9.93 -27.39
C LEU A 160 5.44 -9.04 -27.83
N LEU A 161 5.51 -7.82 -27.31
CA LEU A 161 6.51 -6.81 -27.74
C LEU A 161 7.93 -7.10 -27.26
N LYS A 162 8.12 -8.01 -26.30
CA LYS A 162 9.46 -8.47 -25.86
C LYS A 162 10.08 -9.50 -26.81
N HIS A 163 9.28 -10.14 -27.66
CA HIS A 163 9.76 -11.17 -28.58
C HIS A 163 10.29 -10.56 -29.88
N SER A 164 11.42 -11.07 -30.36
CA SER A 164 12.03 -10.67 -31.63
C SER A 164 11.58 -11.55 -32.81
N ASN A 165 11.14 -12.78 -32.53
CA ASN A 165 10.71 -13.74 -33.56
C ASN A 165 9.19 -13.89 -33.50
N LEU A 166 8.49 -13.35 -34.49
CA LEU A 166 7.04 -13.37 -34.56
C LEU A 166 6.55 -14.11 -35.80
N GLN A 167 5.29 -14.47 -35.79
CA GLN A 167 4.55 -14.97 -36.93
C GLN A 167 3.47 -13.98 -37.35
N PHE A 168 3.29 -13.82 -38.63
CA PHE A 168 2.14 -13.13 -39.24
C PHE A 168 1.40 -14.07 -40.12
N GLY A 169 0.08 -14.06 -40.06
CA GLY A 169 -0.71 -14.93 -40.91
C GLY A 169 -2.20 -14.94 -40.60
N SER A 170 -2.83 -16.05 -40.90
CA SER A 170 -4.23 -16.34 -40.55
C SER A 170 -4.33 -17.64 -39.78
N MET A 171 -5.30 -17.73 -38.86
CA MET A 171 -5.58 -18.95 -38.10
C MET A 171 -5.99 -20.11 -39.05
N GLU A 172 -5.67 -21.33 -38.63
CA GLU A 172 -6.19 -22.54 -39.27
C GLU A 172 -7.69 -22.73 -38.98
N GLY A 173 -8.40 -23.41 -39.86
CA GLY A 173 -9.78 -23.81 -39.66
C GLY A 173 -10.81 -23.06 -40.52
N THR A 174 -11.98 -22.79 -39.95
CA THR A 174 -13.14 -22.23 -40.69
C THR A 174 -13.00 -20.73 -40.97
N HIS A 175 -12.14 -20.01 -40.24
CA HIS A 175 -11.99 -18.57 -40.35
C HIS A 175 -10.79 -18.15 -41.23
N ARG A 176 -10.73 -18.67 -42.45
CA ARG A 176 -9.61 -18.44 -43.37
C ARG A 176 -9.69 -17.06 -44.00
N SER A 177 -8.57 -16.33 -44.05
CA SER A 177 -8.52 -15.03 -44.71
C SER A 177 -8.62 -15.17 -46.24
N ARG A 178 -9.41 -14.30 -46.82
CA ARG A 178 -9.48 -14.03 -48.27
C ARG A 178 -9.26 -12.56 -48.59
N ALA A 179 -8.96 -11.78 -47.57
CA ALA A 179 -8.63 -10.37 -47.72
C ALA A 179 -7.36 -10.17 -48.57
N THR A 180 -7.27 -9.07 -49.26
CA THR A 180 -6.08 -8.74 -50.05
C THR A 180 -5.15 -7.92 -49.17
N TYR A 181 -3.92 -8.40 -49.01
CA TYR A 181 -2.84 -7.65 -48.34
C TYR A 181 -2.18 -6.76 -49.38
N THR A 182 -2.28 -5.44 -49.21
CA THR A 182 -1.70 -4.48 -50.14
C THR A 182 -0.29 -4.11 -49.75
N LYS A 183 0.04 -4.20 -48.47
CA LYS A 183 1.38 -3.94 -47.93
C LYS A 183 1.62 -4.77 -46.66
N THR A 184 2.87 -5.28 -46.48
CA THR A 184 3.28 -5.94 -45.25
C THR A 184 4.79 -5.69 -45.05
N ARG A 185 5.18 -4.97 -43.98
CA ARG A 185 6.52 -4.47 -43.76
C ARG A 185 6.95 -4.60 -42.29
N VAL A 186 8.24 -4.84 -42.10
CA VAL A 186 8.98 -4.41 -40.90
C VAL A 186 9.81 -3.19 -41.30
N SER A 187 9.57 -2.07 -40.69
CA SER A 187 10.25 -0.80 -41.02
C SER A 187 10.90 -0.20 -39.80
N ASP A 188 12.00 0.49 -40.04
CA ASP A 188 12.62 1.29 -38.99
C ASP A 188 11.66 2.38 -38.53
N THR A 189 11.68 2.67 -37.25
CA THR A 189 10.88 3.74 -36.66
C THR A 189 11.74 4.55 -35.68
N SER A 190 11.55 5.85 -35.70
CA SER A 190 12.04 6.73 -34.66
C SER A 190 10.97 6.90 -33.59
N PHE A 191 11.39 7.26 -32.39
CA PHE A 191 10.45 7.63 -31.35
C PHE A 191 9.69 8.90 -31.75
N GLU A 192 8.39 8.85 -31.72
CA GLU A 192 7.53 10.01 -31.98
C GLU A 192 7.34 10.80 -30.69
N ALA A 193 7.54 12.13 -30.74
CA ALA A 193 7.26 12.96 -29.59
C ALA A 193 5.77 12.87 -29.21
N VAL A 194 5.51 12.67 -27.94
CA VAL A 194 4.16 12.60 -27.39
C VAL A 194 3.96 13.67 -26.32
N ASP A 195 2.72 14.10 -26.16
CA ASP A 195 2.35 14.99 -25.07
C ASP A 195 2.49 14.31 -23.73
N ALA A 196 2.75 15.10 -22.69
CA ALA A 196 2.82 14.60 -21.34
C ALA A 196 1.44 14.16 -20.85
N THR A 197 1.37 12.98 -20.27
CA THR A 197 0.18 12.52 -19.55
C THR A 197 0.17 13.14 -18.15
N SER A 198 -0.94 13.80 -17.80
CA SER A 198 -1.13 14.37 -16.47
C SER A 198 -1.82 13.38 -15.55
N ASN A 199 -1.23 13.14 -14.40
CA ASN A 199 -1.83 12.38 -13.31
C ASN A 199 -2.02 13.31 -12.11
N THR A 200 -3.16 13.21 -11.44
CA THR A 200 -3.46 13.97 -10.22
C THR A 200 -3.84 12.99 -9.12
N ALA A 201 -3.10 13.01 -8.03
CA ALA A 201 -3.31 12.13 -6.89
C ALA A 201 -2.92 12.84 -5.59
N LYS A 202 -3.25 12.22 -4.45
CA LYS A 202 -2.73 12.67 -3.16
C LYS A 202 -1.24 12.40 -3.11
N ALA A 203 -0.49 13.33 -2.54
CA ALA A 203 0.94 13.21 -2.36
C ALA A 203 1.40 13.88 -1.07
N LYS A 204 2.62 13.59 -0.66
CA LYS A 204 3.32 14.26 0.43
C LYS A 204 4.77 14.53 0.04
N LEU A 205 5.33 15.60 0.57
CA LEU A 205 6.73 15.97 0.42
C LEU A 205 7.34 16.08 1.82
N LEU A 206 8.33 15.27 2.11
CA LEU A 206 9.13 15.36 3.33
C LEU A 206 10.32 16.29 3.11
N TYR A 207 10.46 17.27 3.98
CA TYR A 207 11.62 18.17 4.01
C TYR A 207 12.00 18.46 5.46
N LYS A 208 13.23 18.14 5.86
CA LYS A 208 13.76 18.35 7.22
C LYS A 208 12.84 17.84 8.34
N GLY A 209 12.24 16.67 8.13
CA GLY A 209 11.34 16.05 9.10
C GLY A 209 9.93 16.64 9.16
N THR A 210 9.58 17.55 8.24
CA THR A 210 8.23 18.13 8.14
C THR A 210 7.57 17.71 6.83
N TYR A 211 6.29 17.33 6.88
CA TYR A 211 5.50 16.96 5.70
C TYR A 211 4.63 18.11 5.21
N SER A 212 4.76 18.39 3.92
CA SER A 212 3.75 19.12 3.14
C SER A 212 2.88 18.10 2.41
N ARG A 213 1.55 18.20 2.52
CA ARG A 213 0.60 17.26 1.91
C ARG A 213 -0.22 17.95 0.83
N TYR A 214 -0.56 17.19 -0.20
CA TYR A 214 -1.31 17.64 -1.36
C TYR A 214 -2.52 16.73 -1.55
N ASP A 215 -3.71 17.31 -1.62
CA ASP A 215 -4.93 16.56 -1.96
C ASP A 215 -5.04 16.27 -3.46
N ALA A 216 -4.38 17.09 -4.29
CA ALA A 216 -4.40 17.01 -5.74
C ALA A 216 -3.04 17.40 -6.33
N ALA A 217 -1.99 16.66 -5.97
CA ALA A 217 -0.67 16.83 -6.55
C ALA A 217 -0.67 16.42 -8.02
N LYS A 218 -0.06 17.22 -8.87
CA LYS A 218 0.00 16.97 -10.31
C LYS A 218 1.38 16.47 -10.69
N VAL A 219 1.42 15.30 -11.32
CA VAL A 219 2.62 14.75 -11.95
C VAL A 219 2.40 14.62 -13.45
N LEU A 220 3.34 15.10 -14.24
CA LEU A 220 3.36 14.90 -15.67
C LEU A 220 4.35 13.79 -15.99
N TYR A 221 3.93 12.85 -16.80
CA TYR A 221 4.75 11.77 -17.35
C TYR A 221 4.82 11.91 -18.85
N ARG A 222 6.02 11.96 -19.41
CA ARG A 222 6.26 12.08 -20.84
C ARG A 222 7.37 11.11 -21.26
N PRO A 223 7.07 10.04 -22.00
CA PRO A 223 8.09 9.24 -22.66
C PRO A 223 8.96 10.11 -23.58
N THR A 224 10.27 9.94 -23.51
CA THR A 224 11.26 10.66 -24.33
C THR A 224 12.01 9.74 -25.28
N SER A 225 11.96 8.43 -25.00
CA SER A 225 12.49 7.37 -25.86
C SER A 225 11.68 6.08 -25.65
N PHE A 226 12.07 4.98 -26.27
CA PHE A 226 11.43 3.67 -26.04
C PHE A 226 11.66 3.09 -24.64
N THR A 227 12.58 3.64 -23.88
CA THR A 227 12.99 3.13 -22.55
C THR A 227 13.08 4.19 -21.48
N GLU A 228 13.01 5.48 -21.84
CA GLU A 228 13.17 6.59 -20.91
C GLU A 228 12.01 7.57 -21.00
N ALA A 229 11.74 8.20 -19.89
CA ALA A 229 10.72 9.23 -19.74
C ALA A 229 11.24 10.42 -18.94
N GLU A 230 10.48 11.50 -19.01
CA GLU A 230 10.60 12.67 -18.15
C GLU A 230 9.43 12.72 -17.19
N LEU A 231 9.71 12.95 -15.91
CA LEU A 231 8.72 13.23 -14.87
C LEU A 231 8.79 14.69 -14.48
N THR A 232 7.64 15.34 -14.34
CA THR A 232 7.54 16.67 -13.74
C THR A 232 6.63 16.63 -12.53
N LEU A 233 7.20 16.90 -11.36
CA LEU A 233 6.46 17.10 -10.12
C LEU A 233 6.08 18.58 -10.06
N SER A 234 4.78 18.88 -10.21
CA SER A 234 4.34 20.27 -10.41
C SER A 234 3.95 20.94 -9.11
N GLN A 235 4.30 22.21 -8.96
CA GLN A 235 3.89 23.09 -7.87
C GLN A 235 4.21 22.52 -6.48
N LEU A 236 5.42 21.94 -6.34
CA LEU A 236 5.87 21.50 -5.02
C LEU A 236 5.90 22.68 -4.05
N ALA A 237 5.51 22.44 -2.81
CA ALA A 237 5.53 23.46 -1.77
C ALA A 237 6.13 22.90 -0.46
N ILE A 238 6.77 23.78 0.29
CA ILE A 238 7.32 23.51 1.62
C ILE A 238 6.77 24.60 2.54
N ASP A 239 6.22 24.20 3.67
CA ASP A 239 5.61 25.11 4.66
C ASP A 239 4.55 26.05 4.02
N GLY A 240 3.75 25.52 3.10
CA GLY A 240 2.72 26.28 2.40
C GLY A 240 3.22 27.22 1.29
N LYS A 241 4.54 27.34 1.07
CA LYS A 241 5.17 28.20 0.06
C LYS A 241 5.65 27.36 -1.12
N VAL A 242 5.34 27.82 -2.33
CA VAL A 242 5.71 27.10 -3.56
C VAL A 242 7.23 27.08 -3.74
N LEU A 243 7.80 25.87 -3.86
CA LEU A 243 9.19 25.64 -4.22
C LEU A 243 9.41 25.85 -5.73
N GLY A 244 8.58 25.24 -6.53
CA GLY A 244 8.65 25.19 -7.99
C GLY A 244 8.24 23.84 -8.53
N ASP A 245 8.57 23.59 -9.80
CA ASP A 245 8.40 22.30 -10.44
C ASP A 245 9.75 21.56 -10.48
N VAL A 246 9.76 20.27 -10.16
CA VAL A 246 10.95 19.43 -10.31
C VAL A 246 10.79 18.57 -11.55
N VAL A 247 11.67 18.77 -12.53
CA VAL A 247 11.73 18.00 -13.78
C VAL A 247 12.86 16.99 -13.69
N VAL A 248 12.54 15.70 -13.77
CA VAL A 248 13.48 14.59 -13.73
C VAL A 248 13.53 13.92 -15.09
N SER A 249 14.70 13.90 -15.72
CA SER A 249 14.92 13.31 -17.04
C SER A 249 15.67 11.97 -16.95
N GLY A 250 15.54 11.14 -17.99
CA GLY A 250 16.23 9.84 -18.06
C GLY A 250 15.67 8.79 -17.10
N VAL A 251 14.41 8.95 -16.69
CA VAL A 251 13.71 7.95 -15.87
C VAL A 251 13.43 6.72 -16.74
N ALA A 252 14.04 5.60 -16.42
CA ALA A 252 13.75 4.35 -17.11
C ALA A 252 12.31 3.91 -16.83
N TYR A 253 11.61 3.46 -17.87
CA TYR A 253 10.27 2.89 -17.70
C TYR A 253 10.18 1.48 -18.26
N ARG A 254 9.39 0.65 -17.60
CA ARG A 254 9.08 -0.71 -18.02
C ARG A 254 7.60 -0.98 -17.90
N CYS A 255 7.01 -1.38 -19.02
CA CYS A 255 5.60 -1.79 -19.06
C CYS A 255 5.45 -3.25 -18.62
N TYR A 256 4.39 -3.54 -17.88
CA TYR A 256 4.00 -4.89 -17.51
C TYR A 256 2.58 -5.14 -18.01
N GLU A 257 2.37 -6.36 -18.52
CA GLU A 257 1.09 -6.76 -19.05
C GLU A 257 -0.02 -6.72 -17.99
N SER A 258 -1.18 -6.27 -18.40
CA SER A 258 -2.40 -6.44 -17.63
C SER A 258 -2.84 -7.92 -17.63
N ARG A 259 -3.38 -8.38 -16.52
CA ARG A 259 -3.94 -9.73 -16.38
C ARG A 259 -5.48 -9.71 -16.39
N GLY A 260 -6.08 -9.07 -17.39
CA GLY A 260 -7.53 -8.89 -17.51
C GLY A 260 -8.03 -7.58 -16.91
N ASP A 261 -9.36 -7.39 -16.91
CA ASP A 261 -9.99 -6.13 -16.47
C ASP A 261 -9.75 -5.82 -14.99
N ASP A 262 -9.59 -6.87 -14.16
CA ASP A 262 -9.37 -6.76 -12.72
C ASP A 262 -7.90 -6.46 -12.34
N SER A 263 -6.98 -6.54 -13.30
CA SER A 263 -5.55 -6.29 -13.07
C SER A 263 -4.98 -5.44 -14.20
N PRO A 264 -5.20 -4.13 -14.18
CA PRO A 264 -4.68 -3.24 -15.20
C PRO A 264 -3.16 -3.31 -15.27
N GLY A 265 -2.60 -3.20 -16.48
CA GLY A 265 -1.15 -3.15 -16.69
C GLY A 265 -0.52 -2.01 -15.89
N LYS A 266 0.73 -2.18 -15.54
CA LYS A 266 1.52 -1.17 -14.81
C LYS A 266 2.72 -0.72 -15.62
N ILE A 267 3.18 0.50 -15.36
CA ILE A 267 4.44 1.04 -15.86
C ILE A 267 5.30 1.34 -14.63
N ASP A 268 6.39 0.59 -14.47
CA ASP A 268 7.38 0.91 -13.44
C ASP A 268 8.31 2.00 -13.96
N LEU A 269 8.65 2.94 -13.08
CA LEU A 269 9.49 4.09 -13.32
C LEU A 269 10.66 4.03 -12.35
N THR A 270 11.88 3.90 -12.87
CA THR A 270 13.07 3.76 -12.04
C THR A 270 14.18 4.69 -12.48
N LEU A 271 14.90 5.24 -11.52
CA LEU A 271 16.12 6.00 -11.74
C LEU A 271 17.02 5.82 -10.52
N GLU A 272 18.31 5.63 -10.75
CA GLU A 272 19.31 5.62 -9.68
C GLU A 272 20.39 6.65 -9.99
N ASN A 273 20.74 7.48 -9.02
CA ASN A 273 21.81 8.49 -9.12
C ASN A 273 21.66 9.41 -10.33
N GLY A 274 20.45 9.87 -10.58
CA GLY A 274 20.13 10.74 -11.70
C GLY A 274 20.20 12.23 -11.36
N LYS A 275 19.68 13.02 -12.29
CA LYS A 275 19.62 14.47 -12.20
C LYS A 275 18.25 14.98 -12.56
N GLY A 276 17.89 16.09 -11.95
CA GLY A 276 16.71 16.85 -12.27
C GLY A 276 17.01 18.34 -12.37
N LYS A 277 15.97 19.12 -12.66
CA LYS A 277 16.02 20.59 -12.68
C LYS A 277 14.84 21.14 -11.92
N ILE A 278 15.05 22.26 -11.22
CA ILE A 278 13.96 23.03 -10.65
C ILE A 278 13.64 24.18 -11.61
N VAL A 279 12.35 24.28 -11.96
CA VAL A 279 11.83 25.31 -12.86
C VAL A 279 10.57 25.93 -12.27
N ASN A 280 10.10 27.03 -12.85
CA ASN A 280 8.90 27.72 -12.37
C ASN A 280 8.99 28.07 -10.88
N LEU A 281 10.13 28.65 -10.49
CA LEU A 281 10.46 28.92 -9.08
C LEU A 281 9.38 29.75 -8.38
N GLY A 282 8.97 29.26 -7.21
CA GLY A 282 8.07 29.96 -6.30
C GLY A 282 8.79 30.70 -5.17
N GLU A 283 8.02 31.15 -4.19
CA GLU A 283 8.53 31.90 -3.03
C GLU A 283 9.58 31.08 -2.24
N LYS A 284 9.30 29.80 -1.96
CA LYS A 284 10.24 28.94 -1.23
C LYS A 284 11.52 28.68 -2.00
N GLY A 285 11.42 28.49 -3.32
CA GLY A 285 12.60 28.33 -4.17
C GLY A 285 13.53 29.55 -4.08
N THR A 286 12.94 30.76 -4.07
CA THR A 286 13.68 32.03 -3.89
C THR A 286 14.28 32.13 -2.47
N GLU A 287 13.55 31.76 -1.43
CA GLU A 287 14.06 31.73 -0.03
C GLU A 287 15.25 30.78 0.12
N LEU A 288 15.25 29.66 -0.59
CA LEU A 288 16.34 28.70 -0.62
C LEU A 288 17.49 29.10 -1.58
N ALA A 289 17.45 30.32 -2.12
CA ALA A 289 18.42 30.86 -3.06
C ALA A 289 18.65 29.98 -4.32
N LEU A 290 17.59 29.30 -4.79
CA LEU A 290 17.62 28.53 -6.03
C LEU A 290 17.53 29.44 -7.24
N THR A 291 18.03 28.96 -8.38
CA THR A 291 17.94 29.65 -9.68
C THR A 291 17.10 28.86 -10.66
N GLU A 292 16.42 29.58 -11.57
CA GLU A 292 15.60 28.93 -12.60
C GLU A 292 16.45 28.00 -13.48
N GLY A 293 15.98 26.76 -13.64
CA GLY A 293 16.68 25.68 -14.35
C GLY A 293 17.88 25.09 -13.59
N GLN A 294 18.04 25.40 -12.31
CA GLN A 294 19.12 24.83 -11.49
C GLN A 294 19.06 23.30 -11.49
N GLU A 295 20.21 22.69 -11.78
CA GLU A 295 20.39 21.23 -11.69
C GLU A 295 20.40 20.79 -10.22
N ILE A 296 19.72 19.66 -9.94
CA ILE A 296 19.65 19.03 -8.63
C ILE A 296 19.97 17.54 -8.77
N GLU A 297 20.46 16.93 -7.70
CA GLU A 297 20.62 15.48 -7.60
C GLU A 297 19.26 14.82 -7.39
N VAL A 298 19.06 13.67 -8.06
CA VAL A 298 17.89 12.79 -7.90
C VAL A 298 18.44 11.41 -7.55
N PRO A 299 18.65 11.10 -6.26
CA PRO A 299 19.17 9.82 -5.81
C PRO A 299 18.37 8.63 -6.34
N SER A 300 17.04 8.73 -6.32
CA SER A 300 16.20 7.65 -6.83
C SER A 300 14.82 8.13 -7.30
N VAL A 301 14.29 7.40 -8.26
CA VAL A 301 12.86 7.32 -8.58
C VAL A 301 12.47 5.87 -8.46
N ASP A 302 11.49 5.55 -7.64
CA ASP A 302 10.85 4.25 -7.52
C ASP A 302 9.34 4.46 -7.49
N ALA A 303 8.75 4.49 -8.67
CA ALA A 303 7.34 4.80 -8.82
C ALA A 303 6.71 3.91 -9.90
N LYS A 304 5.39 3.82 -9.89
CA LYS A 304 4.63 3.04 -10.86
C LYS A 304 3.32 3.74 -11.22
N PHE A 305 2.92 3.65 -12.48
CA PHE A 305 1.55 3.89 -12.90
C PHE A 305 0.77 2.59 -12.82
N TYR A 306 -0.29 2.58 -12.03
CA TYR A 306 -1.17 1.42 -11.86
C TYR A 306 -2.62 1.89 -11.73
N GLY A 307 -3.53 1.31 -12.53
CA GLY A 307 -4.94 1.68 -12.49
C GLY A 307 -5.21 3.18 -12.71
N GLY A 308 -4.38 3.87 -13.51
CA GLY A 308 -4.48 5.31 -13.77
C GLY A 308 -3.97 6.19 -12.62
N ARG A 309 -3.26 5.63 -11.64
CA ARG A 309 -2.63 6.35 -10.52
C ARG A 309 -1.13 6.21 -10.57
N LEU A 310 -0.43 7.27 -10.19
CA LEU A 310 0.98 7.19 -9.86
C LEU A 310 1.09 6.80 -8.37
N GLU A 311 1.91 5.80 -8.09
CA GLU A 311 2.27 5.38 -6.73
C GLU A 311 3.79 5.30 -6.63
N GLY A 312 4.36 5.58 -5.45
CA GLY A 312 5.78 5.47 -5.18
C GLY A 312 6.47 6.80 -4.89
N GLU A 313 7.79 6.78 -4.87
CA GLU A 313 8.63 7.84 -4.32
C GLU A 313 9.59 8.42 -5.36
N VAL A 314 9.86 9.73 -5.23
CA VAL A 314 10.93 10.44 -5.92
C VAL A 314 11.79 11.13 -4.86
N ASN A 315 13.04 10.70 -4.75
CA ASN A 315 14.02 11.29 -3.84
C ASN A 315 14.89 12.29 -4.60
N PHE A 316 14.99 13.52 -4.11
CA PHE A 316 15.85 14.54 -4.68
C PHE A 316 16.52 15.38 -3.60
N ARG A 317 17.59 16.13 -3.97
CA ARG A 317 18.36 16.93 -3.02
C ARG A 317 18.42 18.39 -3.43
N ILE A 318 18.27 19.26 -2.44
CA ILE A 318 18.53 20.70 -2.56
C ILE A 318 19.69 21.04 -1.63
N GLY A 319 20.86 21.28 -2.20
CA GLY A 319 22.10 21.39 -1.43
C GLY A 319 22.42 20.06 -0.70
N SER A 320 22.50 20.11 0.62
CA SER A 320 22.68 18.91 1.47
C SER A 320 21.38 18.27 1.93
N ASP A 321 20.25 18.95 1.73
CA ASP A 321 18.97 18.52 2.25
C ASP A 321 18.29 17.53 1.28
N GLU A 322 17.83 16.41 1.81
CA GLU A 322 17.09 15.38 1.08
C GLU A 322 15.58 15.65 1.19
N LEU A 323 14.90 15.53 0.07
CA LEU A 323 13.46 15.65 -0.04
C LEU A 323 12.90 14.33 -0.59
N VAL A 324 11.83 13.84 0.02
CA VAL A 324 11.11 12.64 -0.42
C VAL A 324 9.71 13.04 -0.85
N TYR A 325 9.44 12.93 -2.13
CA TYR A 325 8.12 13.13 -2.69
C TYR A 325 7.44 11.77 -2.91
N ASP A 326 6.30 11.55 -2.27
CA ASP A 326 5.61 10.27 -2.24
C ASP A 326 4.13 10.44 -2.64
N HIS A 327 3.68 9.63 -3.59
CA HIS A 327 2.30 9.55 -4.07
C HIS A 327 1.47 8.44 -3.38
N SER A 328 2.07 7.66 -2.50
CA SER A 328 1.38 6.56 -1.79
C SER A 328 0.67 7.08 -0.53
N VAL A 329 -0.19 8.06 -0.67
CA VAL A 329 -0.89 8.68 0.46
C VAL A 329 -2.31 8.14 0.57
N ALA A 330 -2.57 7.39 1.64
CA ALA A 330 -3.91 6.95 2.00
C ALA A 330 -4.77 8.11 2.53
N ASP A 331 -6.09 7.95 2.51
CA ASP A 331 -6.98 8.83 3.27
C ASP A 331 -6.70 8.68 4.75
N PRO A 332 -6.61 9.78 5.52
CA PRO A 332 -6.34 9.68 6.94
C PRO A 332 -7.50 9.03 7.69
N ALA A 333 -7.17 8.15 8.62
CA ALA A 333 -8.14 7.70 9.60
C ALA A 333 -8.47 8.86 10.54
N LYS A 334 -9.73 9.26 10.58
CA LYS A 334 -10.20 10.38 11.39
C LYS A 334 -10.74 9.89 12.73
N ASN A 335 -10.07 10.23 13.81
CA ASN A 335 -10.52 9.98 15.16
C ASN A 335 -10.90 11.30 15.86
N THR A 336 -12.00 11.28 16.59
CA THR A 336 -12.50 12.45 17.34
C THR A 336 -12.64 12.10 18.81
N TYR A 337 -12.03 12.90 19.66
CA TYR A 337 -12.05 12.75 21.11
C TYR A 337 -12.75 13.95 21.74
N THR A 338 -13.49 13.74 22.82
CA THR A 338 -14.18 14.80 23.57
C THR A 338 -13.66 14.84 25.00
N SER A 339 -13.21 16.01 25.44
CA SER A 339 -12.70 16.21 26.80
C SER A 339 -12.77 17.68 27.22
N ALA A 340 -12.28 17.99 28.40
CA ALA A 340 -12.03 19.35 28.84
C ALA A 340 -10.81 19.94 28.10
N LEU A 341 -10.83 21.25 27.84
CA LEU A 341 -9.73 22.03 27.30
C LEU A 341 -9.41 23.16 28.29
N ALA A 342 -8.28 23.08 28.96
CA ALA A 342 -7.75 24.18 29.73
C ALA A 342 -6.91 25.10 28.82
N THR A 343 -7.19 26.39 28.86
CA THR A 343 -6.46 27.41 28.08
C THR A 343 -5.86 28.47 28.98
N SER A 344 -4.63 28.87 28.68
CA SER A 344 -3.90 29.94 29.35
C SER A 344 -3.39 30.94 28.31
N PHE A 345 -3.76 32.20 28.48
CA PHE A 345 -3.30 33.31 27.66
C PHE A 345 -3.32 34.62 28.44
N SER A 346 -2.22 35.38 28.38
CA SER A 346 -2.09 36.68 29.06
C SER A 346 -2.42 36.62 30.56
N GLY A 347 -1.98 35.53 31.25
CA GLY A 347 -2.17 35.34 32.69
C GLY A 347 -3.59 34.98 33.11
N SER A 348 -4.46 34.64 32.18
CA SER A 348 -5.82 34.21 32.48
C SER A 348 -6.02 32.75 32.09
N ASP A 349 -6.30 31.91 33.08
CA ASP A 349 -6.52 30.47 32.90
C ASP A 349 -8.02 30.15 32.98
N LYS A 350 -8.49 29.26 32.13
CA LYS A 350 -9.87 28.75 32.17
C LYS A 350 -9.97 27.38 31.55
N GLU A 351 -10.83 26.53 32.10
CA GLU A 351 -11.18 25.23 31.58
C GLU A 351 -12.57 25.28 30.93
N TYR A 352 -12.74 24.62 29.80
CA TYR A 352 -13.93 24.53 29.01
C TYR A 352 -14.25 23.06 28.77
N GLU A 353 -15.45 22.63 29.16
CA GLU A 353 -15.92 21.26 28.97
C GLU A 353 -16.45 21.00 27.56
N GLY A 354 -16.45 19.71 27.15
CA GLY A 354 -17.04 19.26 25.90
C GLY A 354 -16.34 19.73 24.64
N LYS A 355 -15.08 20.07 24.72
CA LYS A 355 -14.25 20.41 23.56
C LYS A 355 -13.85 19.15 22.80
N THR A 356 -13.57 19.30 21.51
CA THR A 356 -13.20 18.17 20.65
C THR A 356 -11.80 18.34 20.10
N LEU A 357 -11.07 17.23 20.10
CA LEU A 357 -9.80 17.07 19.43
C LEU A 357 -9.98 16.07 18.28
N VAL A 358 -9.56 16.44 17.09
CA VAL A 358 -9.57 15.59 15.90
C VAL A 358 -8.15 15.22 15.53
N VAL A 359 -7.91 13.94 15.35
CA VAL A 359 -6.63 13.39 14.87
C VAL A 359 -6.89 12.76 13.51
N ASN A 360 -6.30 13.33 12.47
CA ASN A 360 -6.28 12.76 11.12
C ASN A 360 -4.97 11.98 10.96
N ASN A 361 -5.03 10.68 11.17
CA ASN A 361 -3.88 9.78 11.14
C ASN A 361 -3.66 9.24 9.73
N TYR A 362 -2.48 9.48 9.15
CA TYR A 362 -2.14 9.04 7.79
C TYR A 362 -1.52 7.64 7.70
N GLY A 363 -1.28 6.98 8.86
CA GLY A 363 -0.69 5.63 8.87
C GLY A 363 0.82 5.57 8.59
N ASP A 364 1.46 6.70 8.38
CA ASP A 364 2.86 6.82 7.99
C ASP A 364 3.76 7.43 9.09
N GLY A 365 3.29 7.44 10.33
CA GLY A 365 3.97 8.06 11.46
C GLY A 365 3.69 9.55 11.63
N PHE A 366 2.73 10.10 10.87
CA PHE A 366 2.33 11.51 10.96
C PHE A 366 0.82 11.65 11.03
N ALA A 367 0.38 12.72 11.70
CA ALA A 367 -1.03 13.07 11.83
C ALA A 367 -1.21 14.59 11.81
N ASP A 368 -2.38 15.04 11.40
CA ASP A 368 -2.83 16.41 11.63
C ASP A 368 -3.70 16.43 12.88
N ILE A 369 -3.45 17.39 13.76
CA ILE A 369 -4.15 17.56 15.03
C ILE A 369 -4.96 18.84 14.96
N ALA A 370 -6.26 18.75 15.24
CA ALA A 370 -7.13 19.91 15.32
C ALA A 370 -7.85 19.97 16.67
N ILE A 371 -7.68 21.07 17.41
CA ILE A 371 -8.48 21.38 18.61
C ILE A 371 -9.56 22.37 18.20
N ASN A 372 -10.80 21.93 18.31
CA ASN A 372 -11.94 22.69 17.80
C ASN A 372 -12.48 23.70 18.83
N ASN A 373 -12.96 24.82 18.32
CA ASN A 373 -13.60 25.87 19.09
C ASN A 373 -12.76 26.35 20.26
N VAL A 374 -11.52 26.77 19.97
CA VAL A 374 -10.60 27.33 20.98
C VAL A 374 -11.13 28.65 21.52
N GLU A 375 -11.08 28.81 22.83
CA GLU A 375 -11.51 30.02 23.56
C GLU A 375 -10.48 30.39 24.62
N PHE A 376 -10.34 31.69 24.88
CA PHE A 376 -9.51 32.20 25.97
C PHE A 376 -10.30 33.16 26.86
N ALA A 377 -10.15 33.05 28.17
CA ALA A 377 -10.84 33.90 29.13
C ALA A 377 -10.52 35.39 28.95
N SER A 378 -9.26 35.70 28.67
CA SER A 378 -8.77 37.06 28.42
C SER A 378 -9.38 37.72 27.17
N LEU A 379 -9.96 36.92 26.25
CA LEU A 379 -10.67 37.38 25.06
C LEU A 379 -12.22 37.24 25.23
N ALA A 380 -12.71 37.37 26.47
CA ALA A 380 -14.10 37.25 26.83
C ALA A 380 -14.77 35.91 26.47
N GLY A 381 -13.98 34.82 26.30
CA GLY A 381 -14.49 33.53 25.91
C GLY A 381 -15.01 33.45 24.46
N GLN A 382 -14.53 34.33 23.60
CA GLN A 382 -14.90 34.32 22.19
C GLN A 382 -14.30 33.06 21.52
N ASN A 383 -15.09 32.35 20.72
CA ASN A 383 -14.61 31.27 19.89
C ASN A 383 -13.69 31.82 18.81
N LEU A 384 -12.45 31.32 18.79
CA LEU A 384 -11.40 31.76 17.85
C LEU A 384 -11.27 30.83 16.63
N GLY A 385 -12.07 29.78 16.55
CA GLY A 385 -11.96 28.77 15.50
C GLY A 385 -11.25 27.51 15.95
N ASN A 386 -10.73 26.78 14.99
CA ASN A 386 -10.06 25.49 15.20
C ASN A 386 -8.54 25.66 15.10
N LEU A 387 -7.82 25.30 16.14
CA LEU A 387 -6.34 25.28 16.10
C LEU A 387 -5.91 24.01 15.39
N VAL A 388 -5.27 24.16 14.24
CA VAL A 388 -4.78 23.05 13.41
C VAL A 388 -3.25 23.04 13.37
N ILE A 389 -2.66 21.90 13.71
CA ILE A 389 -1.24 21.63 13.64
C ILE A 389 -1.06 20.46 12.65
N LYS A 390 -0.38 20.71 11.53
CA LYS A 390 -0.23 19.72 10.45
C LYS A 390 1.09 18.97 10.57
N GLY A 391 1.09 17.70 10.12
CA GLY A 391 2.29 16.90 10.00
C GLY A 391 2.96 16.59 11.34
N VAL A 392 2.21 16.41 12.40
CA VAL A 392 2.74 16.06 13.73
C VAL A 392 3.26 14.63 13.70
N PRO A 393 4.55 14.38 13.96
CA PRO A 393 5.08 13.03 14.03
C PRO A 393 4.52 12.29 15.24
N TYR A 394 4.27 11.00 15.08
CA TYR A 394 3.89 10.12 16.17
C TYR A 394 4.58 8.76 16.06
N SER A 395 4.67 8.09 17.20
CA SER A 395 5.12 6.71 17.29
C SER A 395 4.27 5.93 18.27
N TYR A 396 4.33 4.61 18.22
CA TYR A 396 3.74 3.77 19.24
C TYR A 396 4.82 3.35 20.23
N ASN A 397 4.53 3.50 21.52
CA ASN A 397 5.42 2.97 22.57
C ASN A 397 5.17 1.47 22.79
N ALA A 398 5.93 0.85 23.69
CA ALA A 398 5.84 -0.58 23.98
C ALA A 398 4.48 -1.04 24.56
N THR A 399 3.63 -0.12 24.97
CA THR A 399 2.27 -0.39 25.47
C THR A 399 1.20 -0.01 24.47
N GLY A 400 1.59 0.26 23.21
CA GLY A 400 0.67 0.61 22.14
C GLY A 400 0.02 1.98 22.27
N GLU A 401 0.50 2.82 23.17
CA GLU A 401 0.05 4.20 23.23
C GLU A 401 0.66 4.99 22.08
N GLN A 402 -0.15 5.77 21.41
CA GLN A 402 0.29 6.67 20.37
C GLN A 402 0.84 7.94 21.02
N VAL A 403 2.10 8.23 20.79
CA VAL A 403 2.83 9.37 21.38
C VAL A 403 3.17 10.37 20.28
N PHE A 404 2.80 11.62 20.50
CA PHE A 404 2.99 12.74 19.57
C PHE A 404 3.97 13.74 20.15
N ALA A 405 4.90 14.23 19.36
CA ALA A 405 5.81 15.29 19.76
C ALA A 405 6.30 16.08 18.55
N CYS A 406 6.21 17.41 18.63
CA CYS A 406 6.87 18.30 17.66
C CYS A 406 7.25 19.62 18.33
N GLU A 407 8.23 20.31 17.76
CA GLU A 407 8.71 21.62 18.24
C GLU A 407 8.93 22.58 17.06
N ASN A 408 8.75 23.86 17.32
CA ASN A 408 8.95 24.93 16.33
C ASN A 408 8.11 24.82 15.07
N VAL A 409 6.92 24.27 15.19
CA VAL A 409 5.94 24.21 14.09
C VAL A 409 5.01 25.42 14.12
N GLU A 410 4.35 25.69 13.00
CA GLU A 410 3.27 26.66 12.94
C GLU A 410 1.93 25.98 13.20
N ALA A 411 1.07 26.64 13.95
CA ALA A 411 -0.32 26.25 14.10
C ALA A 411 -1.21 27.36 13.56
N ILE A 412 -2.25 26.98 12.84
CA ILE A 412 -3.16 27.88 12.14
C ILE A 412 -4.53 27.81 12.81
N LEU A 413 -5.16 28.96 13.03
CA LEU A 413 -6.59 29.03 13.40
C LEU A 413 -7.45 29.03 12.13
N GLU A 414 -8.01 27.87 11.83
CA GLU A 414 -8.99 27.72 10.75
C GLU A 414 -10.41 28.10 11.23
N ASN A 415 -11.23 28.60 10.31
CA ASN A 415 -12.60 29.04 10.61
C ASN A 415 -12.69 30.09 11.73
N SER A 416 -11.67 30.90 11.89
CA SER A 416 -11.67 31.98 12.86
C SER A 416 -12.65 33.08 12.47
N PRO A 417 -13.56 33.49 13.35
CA PRO A 417 -14.47 34.61 13.09
C PRO A 417 -13.75 35.96 13.19
N THR A 418 -12.48 35.98 13.59
CA THR A 418 -11.69 37.22 13.76
C THR A 418 -10.31 37.06 13.14
N ASP A 419 -9.77 38.17 12.62
CA ASP A 419 -8.40 38.23 12.11
C ASP A 419 -7.36 38.48 13.23
N LEU A 420 -7.79 38.56 14.48
CA LEU A 420 -6.94 38.95 15.60
C LEU A 420 -5.85 37.92 15.95
N MET A 421 -6.13 36.62 15.74
CA MET A 421 -5.18 35.54 16.03
C MET A 421 -5.26 34.52 14.89
N LYS A 422 -4.49 34.69 13.84
CA LYS A 422 -4.52 33.70 12.73
C LYS A 422 -3.51 32.58 12.95
N ASN A 423 -2.35 32.87 13.52
CA ASN A 423 -1.24 31.93 13.61
C ASN A 423 -0.63 31.94 15.01
N PHE A 424 -0.21 30.77 15.43
CA PHE A 424 0.65 30.57 16.58
C PHE A 424 2.04 30.20 16.10
N SER A 425 3.06 30.85 16.62
CA SER A 425 4.46 30.60 16.26
C SER A 425 5.22 29.86 17.36
N GLY A 426 6.29 29.16 16.98
CA GLY A 426 7.14 28.41 17.90
C GLY A 426 6.35 27.39 18.70
N VAL A 427 5.40 26.74 18.06
CA VAL A 427 4.52 25.78 18.71
C VAL A 427 5.29 24.51 19.06
N LYS A 428 5.17 24.12 20.33
CA LYS A 428 5.55 22.82 20.86
C LYS A 428 4.27 22.05 21.18
N LEU A 429 4.17 20.82 20.68
CA LEU A 429 3.10 19.90 21.01
C LEU A 429 3.69 18.64 21.62
N GLU A 430 3.13 18.22 22.73
CA GLU A 430 3.30 16.90 23.33
C GLU A 430 1.93 16.27 23.51
N GLY A 431 1.76 15.02 23.11
CA GLY A 431 0.46 14.36 23.19
C GLY A 431 0.56 12.86 23.36
N LYS A 432 -0.49 12.29 23.91
CA LYS A 432 -0.65 10.85 24.07
C LYS A 432 -2.10 10.45 23.88
N ILE A 433 -2.29 9.33 23.15
CA ILE A 433 -3.56 8.64 23.03
C ILE A 433 -3.39 7.20 23.49
N SER A 434 -4.29 6.74 24.34
CA SER A 434 -4.30 5.37 24.84
C SER A 434 -5.76 4.90 24.94
N GLY A 435 -6.21 4.15 23.92
CA GLY A 435 -7.63 3.83 23.74
C GLY A 435 -8.46 5.11 23.54
N ASN A 436 -9.43 5.35 24.42
CA ASN A 436 -10.26 6.56 24.40
C ASN A 436 -9.68 7.72 25.23
N ASP A 437 -8.63 7.46 26.00
CA ASP A 437 -7.99 8.49 26.81
C ASP A 437 -7.04 9.32 25.96
N THR A 438 -7.13 10.63 26.10
CA THR A 438 -6.30 11.58 25.35
C THR A 438 -5.73 12.63 26.29
N TYR A 439 -4.49 13.00 26.05
CA TYR A 439 -3.83 14.10 26.73
C TYR A 439 -2.90 14.81 25.77
N PHE A 440 -3.14 16.08 25.52
CA PHE A 440 -2.34 16.92 24.63
C PHE A 440 -2.01 18.24 25.30
N VAL A 441 -0.77 18.65 25.22
CA VAL A 441 -0.28 19.97 25.64
C VAL A 441 0.26 20.68 24.41
N VAL A 442 -0.28 21.87 24.14
CA VAL A 442 0.18 22.75 23.08
C VAL A 442 0.67 24.05 23.72
N GLU A 443 1.92 24.39 23.53
CA GLU A 443 2.54 25.62 23.97
C GLU A 443 3.04 26.39 22.76
N GLY A 444 2.91 27.71 22.76
CA GLY A 444 3.33 28.55 21.64
C GLY A 444 3.25 30.02 21.96
N LYS A 445 3.29 30.85 20.94
CA LYS A 445 3.21 32.30 21.04
C LYS A 445 2.20 32.85 20.07
N ALA A 446 1.45 33.85 20.50
CA ALA A 446 0.49 34.59 19.69
C ALA A 446 0.61 36.09 19.93
N LEU A 447 0.05 36.92 19.04
CA LEU A 447 -0.04 38.40 19.20
C LEU A 447 1.28 39.03 19.68
N SER A 448 2.33 38.96 18.88
CA SER A 448 3.65 39.56 19.19
C SER A 448 4.33 38.95 20.44
N ASP A 449 4.50 37.63 20.43
CA ASP A 449 5.26 36.83 21.39
C ASP A 449 4.61 36.57 22.77
N MET A 450 3.33 36.80 22.94
CA MET A 450 2.64 36.41 24.16
C MET A 450 2.47 34.90 24.28
N PRO A 451 2.85 34.29 25.42
CA PRO A 451 2.75 32.85 25.61
C PRO A 451 1.31 32.38 25.62
N VAL A 452 1.08 31.26 24.96
CA VAL A 452 -0.18 30.54 24.92
C VAL A 452 0.05 29.11 25.35
N LYS A 453 -0.87 28.57 26.15
CA LYS A 453 -0.88 27.16 26.52
C LYS A 453 -2.30 26.62 26.45
N LEU A 454 -2.40 25.43 25.82
CA LEU A 454 -3.63 24.64 25.76
C LEU A 454 -3.33 23.26 26.32
N VAL A 455 -4.23 22.76 27.16
CA VAL A 455 -4.15 21.38 27.69
C VAL A 455 -5.48 20.71 27.42
N PHE A 456 -5.49 19.72 26.53
CA PHE A 456 -6.67 18.95 26.20
C PHE A 456 -6.64 17.60 26.91
N GLY A 457 -7.69 17.28 27.64
CA GLY A 457 -7.81 16.03 28.37
C GLY A 457 -7.09 16.05 29.73
N LYS A 458 -7.00 14.88 30.33
CA LYS A 458 -6.32 14.67 31.62
C LYS A 458 -5.07 13.84 31.41
N GLU A 459 -4.02 14.13 32.21
CA GLU A 459 -2.79 13.36 32.18
C GLU A 459 -3.09 11.86 32.35
N ILE A 460 -2.56 11.07 31.42
CA ILE A 460 -2.76 9.63 31.37
C ILE A 460 -1.76 8.96 32.30
N ALA A 461 -2.25 8.22 33.30
CA ALA A 461 -1.42 7.50 34.25
C ALA A 461 -0.44 6.53 33.53
N ALA A 462 0.74 6.37 34.08
CA ALA A 462 1.72 5.42 33.56
C ALA A 462 1.25 3.98 33.74
N PHE A 463 1.64 3.11 32.81
CA PHE A 463 1.43 1.68 32.93
C PHE A 463 2.34 1.04 33.99
N THR A 464 1.80 0.09 34.74
CA THR A 464 2.56 -0.89 35.51
C THR A 464 2.73 -2.12 34.64
N THR A 465 3.96 -2.53 34.37
CA THR A 465 4.27 -3.64 33.46
C THR A 465 4.67 -4.89 34.25
N TYR A 466 4.09 -6.01 33.88
CA TYR A 466 4.40 -7.35 34.37
C TYR A 466 5.12 -8.12 33.25
N THR A 467 6.09 -8.96 33.64
CA THR A 467 6.79 -9.86 32.70
C THR A 467 6.57 -11.28 33.15
N ALA A 468 6.07 -12.13 32.29
CA ALA A 468 5.82 -13.53 32.57
C ALA A 468 5.84 -14.37 31.30
N LYS A 469 5.71 -15.69 31.45
CA LYS A 469 5.39 -16.56 30.31
C LYS A 469 3.97 -16.30 29.85
N GLN A 470 3.80 -16.24 28.53
CA GLN A 470 2.52 -16.15 27.86
C GLN A 470 2.36 -17.35 26.93
N SER A 471 1.21 -17.99 26.98
CA SER A 471 0.82 -19.04 26.04
C SER A 471 -0.29 -18.49 25.15
N VAL A 472 -0.10 -18.59 23.83
CA VAL A 472 -1.10 -18.21 22.83
C VAL A 472 -1.53 -19.46 22.09
N ARG A 473 -2.81 -19.81 22.15
CA ARG A 473 -3.35 -21.03 21.57
C ARG A 473 -4.50 -20.74 20.63
N HIS A 474 -4.40 -21.31 19.45
CA HIS A 474 -5.51 -21.39 18.49
C HIS A 474 -5.91 -22.85 18.30
N SER A 475 -7.20 -23.12 18.19
CA SER A 475 -7.76 -24.48 18.12
C SER A 475 -7.21 -25.35 16.98
N SER A 476 -6.61 -24.77 15.95
CA SER A 476 -6.26 -25.47 14.72
C SER A 476 -4.77 -25.46 14.36
N PHE A 477 -3.97 -24.47 14.78
CA PHE A 477 -2.63 -24.31 14.20
C PHE A 477 -1.59 -23.55 15.04
N LEU A 478 -1.94 -23.01 16.20
CA LEU A 478 -1.00 -22.26 17.01
C LEU A 478 -1.01 -22.74 18.47
N ASP A 479 0.18 -23.02 19.00
CA ASP A 479 0.41 -23.29 20.42
C ASP A 479 1.83 -22.82 20.74
N GLU A 480 1.95 -21.52 21.05
CA GLU A 480 3.22 -20.85 21.34
C GLU A 480 3.31 -20.46 22.80
N GLU A 481 4.50 -20.58 23.36
CA GLU A 481 4.77 -20.21 24.75
C GLU A 481 6.08 -19.42 24.83
N ASP A 482 5.98 -18.10 25.06
CA ASP A 482 7.10 -17.19 25.11
C ASP A 482 7.06 -16.25 26.32
N ALA A 483 8.18 -15.58 26.60
CA ALA A 483 8.21 -14.47 27.52
C ALA A 483 7.51 -13.26 26.89
N ALA A 484 6.55 -12.69 27.61
CA ALA A 484 5.79 -11.53 27.15
C ALA A 484 5.64 -10.49 28.27
N THR A 485 5.14 -9.33 27.92
CA THR A 485 4.76 -8.28 28.85
C THR A 485 3.25 -8.04 28.82
N LEU A 486 2.69 -7.80 29.98
CA LEU A 486 1.34 -7.31 30.16
C LEU A 486 1.41 -6.05 31.01
N SER A 487 0.76 -5.00 30.57
CA SER A 487 0.79 -3.71 31.28
C SER A 487 -0.61 -3.28 31.66
N VAL A 488 -0.76 -2.70 32.85
CA VAL A 488 -2.05 -2.19 33.35
C VAL A 488 -1.91 -0.77 33.89
N ARG A 489 -2.91 0.06 33.72
CA ARG A 489 -3.02 1.38 34.34
C ARG A 489 -4.46 1.72 34.69
N PRO A 490 -4.70 2.56 35.71
CA PRO A 490 -6.03 3.14 35.94
C PRO A 490 -6.53 3.90 34.69
N ALA A 491 -7.81 3.68 34.33
CA ALA A 491 -8.46 4.32 33.19
C ALA A 491 -9.83 4.90 33.57
N GLY A 492 -9.92 5.44 34.77
CA GLY A 492 -11.14 5.98 35.33
C GLY A 492 -11.60 5.22 36.57
N GLU A 493 -12.75 5.60 37.12
CA GLU A 493 -13.31 5.02 38.34
C GLU A 493 -13.70 3.54 38.10
N GLY A 494 -13.04 2.64 38.82
CA GLY A 494 -13.30 1.18 38.70
C GLY A 494 -12.88 0.55 37.37
N LYS A 495 -12.09 1.26 36.53
CA LYS A 495 -11.63 0.75 35.24
C LYS A 495 -10.13 0.78 35.11
N TYR A 496 -9.58 -0.19 34.37
CA TYR A 496 -8.17 -0.25 34.03
C TYR A 496 -7.98 -0.51 32.54
N ALA A 497 -7.03 0.17 31.92
CA ALA A 497 -6.53 -0.20 30.62
C ALA A 497 -5.52 -1.35 30.80
N ILE A 498 -5.67 -2.39 29.99
CA ILE A 498 -4.80 -3.57 29.94
C ILE A 498 -4.20 -3.64 28.56
N CYS A 499 -2.88 -3.75 28.47
CA CYS A 499 -2.13 -3.95 27.23
C CYS A 499 -1.50 -5.34 27.25
N LEU A 500 -1.90 -6.18 26.30
CA LEU A 500 -1.29 -7.50 26.02
C LEU A 500 -0.31 -7.33 24.87
N THR A 501 0.84 -8.01 24.93
CA THR A 501 1.83 -8.03 23.85
C THR A 501 2.05 -9.43 23.30
N ASN A 502 2.71 -9.57 22.14
CA ASN A 502 3.09 -10.84 21.51
C ASN A 502 1.92 -11.80 21.28
N ILE A 503 0.82 -11.31 20.73
CA ILE A 503 -0.35 -12.14 20.40
C ILE A 503 -0.28 -12.64 18.96
N ALA A 504 0.31 -11.85 18.06
CA ALA A 504 0.65 -12.21 16.69
C ALA A 504 1.76 -11.27 16.23
N ASP A 505 2.88 -11.79 15.76
CA ASP A 505 4.03 -11.08 15.18
C ASP A 505 4.22 -9.62 15.67
N GLU A 506 4.74 -9.45 16.91
CA GLU A 506 5.02 -8.14 17.53
C GLU A 506 3.79 -7.25 17.82
N SER A 507 2.60 -7.81 17.77
CA SER A 507 1.37 -7.06 18.04
C SER A 507 1.17 -6.75 19.52
N TYR A 508 0.39 -5.72 19.77
CA TYR A 508 -0.14 -5.39 21.09
C TYR A 508 -1.65 -5.13 21.00
N LEU A 509 -2.38 -5.43 22.08
CA LEU A 509 -3.80 -5.19 22.22
C LEU A 509 -4.06 -4.41 23.49
N THR A 510 -4.57 -3.19 23.38
CA THR A 510 -4.94 -2.36 24.52
C THR A 510 -6.45 -2.21 24.59
N PHE A 511 -7.03 -2.55 25.72
CA PHE A 511 -8.47 -2.50 25.97
C PHE A 511 -8.77 -2.08 27.41
N THR A 512 -10.01 -1.69 27.69
CA THR A 512 -10.45 -1.29 29.02
C THR A 512 -11.24 -2.42 29.67
N ALA A 513 -10.92 -2.74 30.91
CA ALA A 513 -11.58 -3.73 31.75
C ALA A 513 -12.17 -3.07 33.02
N ASP A 514 -13.25 -3.61 33.53
CA ASP A 514 -13.75 -3.29 34.87
C ASP A 514 -12.82 -3.93 35.91
N ALA A 515 -12.55 -3.24 36.99
CA ALA A 515 -11.64 -3.73 38.01
C ALA A 515 -12.24 -3.58 39.43
N THR A 516 -12.00 -4.60 40.24
CA THR A 516 -12.42 -4.62 41.65
C THR A 516 -11.19 -4.82 42.52
N THR A 517 -10.90 -3.86 43.39
CA THR A 517 -9.83 -3.97 44.37
C THR A 517 -10.36 -4.59 45.64
N HIS A 518 -9.75 -5.68 46.06
CA HIS A 518 -10.10 -6.41 47.26
C HIS A 518 -9.31 -5.92 48.48
N THR A 519 -9.82 -6.21 49.69
CA THR A 519 -9.21 -5.78 50.96
C THR A 519 -7.81 -6.33 51.22
N ASN A 520 -7.44 -7.44 50.56
CA ASN A 520 -6.10 -8.04 50.59
C ASN A 520 -5.10 -7.40 49.60
N GLY A 521 -5.53 -6.39 48.84
CA GLY A 521 -4.70 -5.75 47.84
C GLY A 521 -4.70 -6.44 46.47
N GLU A 522 -5.43 -7.53 46.31
CA GLU A 522 -5.67 -8.15 45.01
C GLU A 522 -6.61 -7.28 44.18
N VAL A 523 -6.33 -7.14 42.88
CA VAL A 523 -7.23 -6.52 41.92
C VAL A 523 -7.67 -7.59 40.92
N THR A 524 -8.98 -7.76 40.77
CA THR A 524 -9.56 -8.63 39.75
C THR A 524 -10.10 -7.82 38.59
N TYR A 525 -9.98 -8.35 37.37
CA TYR A 525 -10.37 -7.66 36.14
C TYR A 525 -11.44 -8.45 35.40
N ALA A 526 -12.39 -7.74 34.79
CA ALA A 526 -13.47 -8.33 34.01
C ALA A 526 -13.70 -7.52 32.72
N ALA A 527 -13.86 -8.23 31.62
CA ALA A 527 -14.26 -7.66 30.35
C ALA A 527 -15.03 -8.70 29.52
N GLU A 528 -16.13 -8.31 28.92
CA GLU A 528 -16.93 -9.19 28.07
C GLU A 528 -17.06 -8.54 26.69
N LYS A 529 -16.46 -9.19 25.69
CA LYS A 529 -16.52 -8.81 24.27
C LYS A 529 -16.24 -7.32 24.00
N VAL A 530 -15.12 -6.81 24.55
CA VAL A 530 -14.70 -5.43 24.31
C VAL A 530 -14.08 -5.34 22.93
N GLU A 531 -14.58 -4.40 22.14
CA GLU A 531 -14.05 -4.09 20.82
C GLU A 531 -12.71 -3.35 20.93
N VAL A 532 -11.71 -3.82 20.17
CA VAL A 532 -10.37 -3.23 20.13
C VAL A 532 -10.13 -2.67 18.73
N PRO A 533 -9.72 -1.39 18.63
CA PRO A 533 -9.39 -0.81 17.34
C PRO A 533 -8.27 -1.58 16.62
N MET A 534 -8.48 -1.90 15.37
CA MET A 534 -7.57 -2.73 14.54
C MET A 534 -6.20 -2.13 14.30
N MET A 535 -5.99 -0.83 14.53
CA MET A 535 -4.68 -0.17 14.41
C MET A 535 -3.60 -0.77 15.31
N SER A 536 -3.99 -1.51 16.35
CA SER A 536 -3.04 -2.20 17.22
C SER A 536 -2.59 -3.59 16.73
N LEU A 537 -3.18 -4.15 15.68
CA LEU A 537 -2.90 -5.51 15.19
C LEU A 537 -2.31 -5.59 13.76
N GLY A 538 -2.16 -4.48 13.10
CA GLY A 538 -1.40 -4.34 11.85
C GLY A 538 -2.03 -4.89 10.57
N TRP A 539 -2.90 -5.94 10.53
CA TRP A 539 -3.26 -6.53 9.24
C TRP A 539 -4.50 -7.45 9.13
N ILE A 540 -5.28 -7.71 10.19
CA ILE A 540 -6.36 -8.71 10.12
C ILE A 540 -7.73 -8.14 10.51
N GLY A 541 -8.69 -8.16 9.58
CA GLY A 541 -10.13 -7.91 9.77
C GLY A 541 -10.51 -6.48 10.21
N GLU A 542 -11.78 -6.19 10.35
CA GLU A 542 -12.22 -4.83 10.69
C GLU A 542 -12.35 -4.57 12.20
N ASN A 543 -12.57 -5.61 13.03
CA ASN A 543 -12.74 -5.47 14.49
C ASN A 543 -12.23 -6.70 15.24
N ALA A 544 -11.40 -6.51 16.27
CA ALA A 544 -11.04 -7.53 17.23
C ALA A 544 -11.88 -7.37 18.51
N TYR A 545 -12.20 -8.49 19.15
CA TYR A 545 -12.95 -8.51 20.40
C TYR A 545 -12.19 -9.27 21.47
N ILE A 546 -12.11 -8.70 22.68
CA ILE A 546 -11.44 -9.32 23.81
C ILE A 546 -12.45 -9.61 24.92
N SER A 547 -12.32 -10.79 25.50
CA SER A 547 -13.03 -11.16 26.73
C SER A 547 -12.02 -11.68 27.76
N ILE A 548 -12.20 -11.33 29.01
CA ILE A 548 -11.44 -11.88 30.15
C ILE A 548 -12.22 -13.06 30.73
N LYS A 549 -11.62 -14.23 30.72
CA LYS A 549 -12.15 -15.41 31.45
C LYS A 549 -11.82 -15.32 32.92
N GLU A 550 -10.60 -14.95 33.24
CA GLU A 550 -10.09 -14.73 34.58
C GLU A 550 -8.88 -13.79 34.45
N ALA A 551 -8.79 -12.76 35.28
CA ALA A 551 -7.57 -11.97 35.42
C ALA A 551 -7.48 -11.35 36.80
N LYS A 552 -6.27 -11.36 37.38
CA LYS A 552 -5.97 -10.78 38.68
C LYS A 552 -4.53 -10.33 38.79
N SER A 553 -4.30 -9.30 39.61
CA SER A 553 -2.97 -8.85 39.97
C SER A 553 -2.85 -8.69 41.48
N GLU A 554 -1.65 -8.94 42.02
CA GLU A 554 -1.30 -8.73 43.41
C GLU A 554 0.20 -8.38 43.51
N GLY A 555 0.52 -7.17 43.95
CA GLY A 555 1.89 -6.69 43.98
C GLY A 555 2.52 -6.67 42.59
N ASN A 556 3.61 -7.42 42.42
CA ASN A 556 4.34 -7.53 41.15
C ASN A 556 3.95 -8.77 40.30
N ARG A 557 2.82 -9.40 40.61
CA ARG A 557 2.33 -10.57 39.89
C ARG A 557 1.04 -10.27 39.16
N PHE A 558 0.92 -10.80 37.96
CA PHE A 558 -0.31 -10.80 37.17
C PHE A 558 -0.56 -12.21 36.63
N TYR A 559 -1.80 -12.64 36.68
CA TYR A 559 -2.30 -13.83 36.02
C TYR A 559 -3.55 -13.48 35.22
N GLY A 560 -3.65 -13.95 33.99
CA GLY A 560 -4.85 -13.74 33.20
C GLY A 560 -5.05 -14.76 32.10
N VAL A 561 -6.33 -15.06 31.81
CA VAL A 561 -6.77 -15.87 30.68
C VAL A 561 -7.75 -15.03 29.86
N PHE A 562 -7.36 -14.77 28.63
CA PHE A 562 -8.08 -13.92 27.71
C PHE A 562 -8.55 -14.73 26.50
N THR A 563 -9.68 -14.36 25.95
CA THR A 563 -10.11 -14.80 24.61
C THR A 563 -9.99 -13.62 23.67
N VAL A 564 -9.24 -13.78 22.59
CA VAL A 564 -9.05 -12.77 21.55
C VAL A 564 -9.69 -13.30 20.27
N ASP A 565 -10.76 -12.65 19.82
CA ASP A 565 -11.48 -12.95 18.58
C ASP A 565 -11.12 -11.89 17.55
N LEU A 566 -10.33 -12.27 16.53
CA LEU A 566 -9.86 -11.36 15.48
C LEU A 566 -10.89 -11.17 14.36
N GLY A 567 -12.11 -11.64 14.53
CA GLY A 567 -13.12 -11.59 13.48
C GLY A 567 -12.84 -12.56 12.33
N GLY A 568 -13.86 -12.95 11.61
CA GLY A 568 -13.69 -13.75 10.40
C GLY A 568 -13.48 -12.85 9.17
N TYR A 569 -12.77 -13.37 8.17
CA TYR A 569 -12.88 -12.88 6.79
C TYR A 569 -14.32 -13.14 6.32
N GLY A 570 -15.22 -12.23 6.67
CA GLY A 570 -16.67 -12.41 6.49
C GLY A 570 -17.13 -12.55 5.04
N ALA A 571 -16.30 -12.19 4.07
CA ALA A 571 -16.63 -12.28 2.64
C ALA A 571 -16.22 -13.62 1.98
N GLN A 572 -15.41 -14.48 2.64
CA GLN A 572 -14.88 -15.70 2.03
C GLN A 572 -15.14 -17.00 2.83
N GLY A 573 -16.00 -16.98 3.84
CA GLY A 573 -16.42 -18.22 4.53
C GLY A 573 -15.39 -18.83 5.48
N TYR A 574 -14.36 -18.08 5.90
CA TYR A 574 -13.42 -18.52 6.92
C TYR A 574 -14.01 -18.32 8.32
N THR A 575 -13.80 -19.31 9.18
CA THR A 575 -14.19 -19.25 10.60
C THR A 575 -13.37 -18.16 11.32
N SER A 576 -13.98 -17.46 12.29
CA SER A 576 -13.30 -16.46 13.11
C SER A 576 -12.04 -17.04 13.77
N TYR A 577 -10.95 -16.26 13.77
CA TYR A 577 -9.71 -16.63 14.45
C TYR A 577 -9.83 -16.28 15.92
N ILE A 578 -10.10 -17.32 16.75
CA ILE A 578 -10.21 -17.16 18.19
C ILE A 578 -8.98 -17.75 18.88
N TYR A 579 -8.28 -16.90 19.60
CA TYR A 579 -7.12 -17.25 20.41
C TYR A 579 -7.46 -17.30 21.88
N THR A 580 -6.88 -18.24 22.61
CA THR A 580 -6.82 -18.21 24.07
C THR A 580 -5.41 -17.80 24.46
N VAL A 581 -5.31 -16.68 25.15
CA VAL A 581 -4.05 -16.13 25.66
C VAL A 581 -4.02 -16.34 27.17
N THR A 582 -3.01 -17.03 27.68
CA THR A 582 -2.78 -17.22 29.12
C THR A 582 -1.48 -16.53 29.48
N PHE A 583 -1.53 -15.54 30.35
CA PHE A 583 -0.38 -14.78 30.83
C PHE A 583 -0.11 -15.09 32.31
N GLY A 584 1.12 -15.42 32.62
CA GLY A 584 1.58 -15.69 33.98
C GLY A 584 1.15 -17.04 34.53
N GLU A 585 1.60 -17.35 35.76
CA GLU A 585 1.18 -18.51 36.50
C GLU A 585 0.04 -18.15 37.44
N GLU A 586 -0.99 -19.02 37.53
CA GLU A 586 -2.07 -18.85 38.48
C GLU A 586 -1.51 -18.78 39.90
N PHE A 587 -1.82 -17.73 40.59
CA PHE A 587 -1.50 -17.60 42.02
C PHE A 587 -2.80 -17.64 42.83
N THR A 588 -2.85 -18.54 43.73
CA THR A 588 -3.84 -18.52 44.81
C THR A 588 -3.31 -17.53 45.85
N GLY A 589 -4.11 -16.59 46.35
CA GLY A 589 -3.70 -15.51 47.27
C GLY A 589 -3.00 -15.96 48.58
N ILE A 590 -2.10 -16.92 48.44
CA ILE A 590 -1.24 -17.43 49.49
C ILE A 590 0.14 -16.84 49.22
N ASN A 591 0.45 -15.76 49.90
CA ASN A 591 1.83 -15.24 49.92
C ASN A 591 2.76 -16.40 50.28
N ALA A 592 3.67 -16.76 49.36
CA ALA A 592 4.85 -17.51 49.79
C ALA A 592 5.51 -16.61 50.87
N VAL A 593 5.64 -17.14 52.05
CA VAL A 593 6.33 -16.43 53.14
C VAL A 593 7.80 -16.30 52.74
N ASN A 594 8.12 -15.32 51.91
CA ASN A 594 9.49 -14.86 51.73
C ASN A 594 9.80 -13.99 52.94
N GLY A 595 10.47 -14.63 53.87
CA GLY A 595 10.75 -14.13 55.19
C GLY A 595 11.32 -12.71 55.26
N ALA A 596 10.71 -11.97 56.08
CA ALA A 596 11.31 -10.93 56.88
C ALA A 596 10.44 -10.77 58.14
N THR A 597 10.16 -11.78 58.87
CA THR A 597 9.76 -11.71 60.25
C THR A 597 10.22 -12.99 60.94
N GLU A 598 10.76 -12.83 62.14
CA GLU A 598 11.36 -13.84 63.00
C GLU A 598 10.37 -14.96 63.46
N ALA A 599 9.18 -15.07 62.85
CA ALA A 599 8.20 -16.09 63.19
C ALA A 599 8.59 -17.42 62.54
N THR A 600 8.88 -18.42 63.36
CA THR A 600 9.25 -19.76 62.95
C THR A 600 8.04 -20.70 62.97
N PRO A 601 7.97 -21.71 62.10
CA PRO A 601 6.92 -22.75 62.15
C PRO A 601 6.98 -23.52 63.46
N VAL A 602 5.85 -23.63 64.17
CA VAL A 602 5.75 -24.34 65.47
C VAL A 602 5.01 -25.64 65.30
N GLU A 603 4.02 -25.68 64.46
CA GLU A 603 3.19 -26.88 64.25
C GLU A 603 2.78 -27.01 62.79
N TYR A 604 2.70 -28.26 62.29
CA TYR A 604 2.30 -28.60 60.94
C TYR A 604 1.01 -29.42 60.99
N TYR A 605 0.09 -29.15 60.08
CA TYR A 605 -1.16 -29.90 59.92
C TYR A 605 -1.40 -30.20 58.45
N THR A 606 -2.00 -31.38 58.18
CA THR A 606 -2.55 -31.69 56.87
C THR A 606 -3.81 -30.85 56.62
N VAL A 607 -4.30 -30.85 55.38
CA VAL A 607 -5.58 -30.19 55.02
C VAL A 607 -6.77 -30.78 55.81
N SER A 608 -6.69 -32.03 56.21
CA SER A 608 -7.70 -32.69 57.05
C SER A 608 -7.61 -32.32 58.52
N GLY A 609 -6.68 -31.44 58.92
CA GLY A 609 -6.47 -31.02 60.32
C GLY A 609 -5.63 -31.99 61.16
N THR A 610 -5.04 -33.02 60.56
CA THR A 610 -4.18 -33.96 61.27
C THR A 610 -2.80 -33.36 61.48
N ARG A 611 -2.30 -33.38 62.73
CA ARG A 611 -0.96 -32.88 63.07
C ARG A 611 0.11 -33.74 62.39
N ALA A 612 1.10 -33.08 61.76
CA ALA A 612 2.22 -33.72 61.10
C ALA A 612 3.56 -33.23 61.74
N ASN A 613 4.58 -34.09 61.71
CA ASN A 613 5.90 -33.72 62.29
C ASN A 613 6.76 -32.85 61.36
N ALA A 614 6.36 -32.72 60.07
CA ALA A 614 7.00 -31.88 59.09
C ALA A 614 6.04 -31.64 57.89
N LEU A 615 6.39 -30.71 57.00
CA LEU A 615 5.67 -30.47 55.77
C LEU A 615 5.60 -31.74 54.90
N GLN A 616 4.41 -32.14 54.54
CA GLN A 616 4.13 -33.25 53.62
C GLN A 616 3.90 -32.78 52.21
N LYS A 617 4.09 -33.62 51.22
CA LYS A 617 3.81 -33.29 49.81
C LYS A 617 2.35 -32.87 49.66
N GLY A 618 2.12 -31.76 49.03
CA GLY A 618 0.79 -31.14 48.86
C GLY A 618 0.58 -29.97 49.84
N VAL A 619 -0.68 -29.67 50.13
CA VAL A 619 -1.08 -28.52 50.96
C VAL A 619 -0.97 -28.86 52.46
N ASN A 620 -0.30 -27.97 53.18
CA ASN A 620 -0.13 -28.05 54.65
C ASN A 620 -0.65 -26.75 55.30
N ILE A 621 -1.15 -26.88 56.53
CA ILE A 621 -1.48 -25.77 57.41
C ILE A 621 -0.35 -25.66 58.44
N VAL A 622 0.28 -24.52 58.52
CA VAL A 622 1.43 -24.29 59.41
C VAL A 622 1.07 -23.22 60.45
N ARG A 623 1.18 -23.53 61.73
CA ARG A 623 1.05 -22.57 62.80
C ARG A 623 2.43 -21.96 63.09
N MET A 624 2.52 -20.64 63.06
CA MET A 624 3.73 -19.89 63.26
C MET A 624 3.87 -19.48 64.74
N SER A 625 5.11 -19.13 65.15
CA SER A 625 5.40 -18.72 66.53
C SER A 625 4.72 -17.40 66.94
N ASP A 626 4.27 -16.59 65.99
CA ASP A 626 3.47 -15.38 66.21
C ASP A 626 1.97 -15.66 66.39
N GLY A 627 1.57 -16.94 66.40
CA GLY A 627 0.20 -17.38 66.54
C GLY A 627 -0.62 -17.40 65.25
N LYS A 628 -0.07 -16.93 64.15
CA LYS A 628 -0.73 -16.98 62.84
C LYS A 628 -0.69 -18.39 62.27
N THR A 629 -1.67 -18.67 61.42
CA THR A 629 -1.73 -19.92 60.70
C THR A 629 -1.57 -19.63 59.22
N VAL A 630 -0.63 -20.29 58.56
CA VAL A 630 -0.34 -20.13 57.15
C VAL A 630 -0.52 -21.45 56.39
N LYS A 631 -0.95 -21.38 55.18
CA LYS A 631 -1.08 -22.54 54.28
C LYS A 631 0.16 -22.62 53.39
N VAL A 632 0.85 -23.75 53.42
CA VAL A 632 2.11 -23.99 52.70
C VAL A 632 1.93 -25.17 51.75
N VAL A 633 2.33 -25.01 50.50
CA VAL A 633 2.35 -26.11 49.52
C VAL A 633 3.77 -26.64 49.37
N LYS A 634 3.97 -27.91 49.67
CA LYS A 634 5.23 -28.61 49.41
C LYS A 634 5.08 -29.41 48.12
N LYS A 635 5.87 -29.08 47.12
CA LYS A 635 5.97 -29.79 45.84
C LYS A 635 6.56 -31.21 45.99
#